data_3bddefce4f98de6f236106aea36b3118
#
_entry.id   3bddefce4f98de6f236106aea36b3118
#
_cell.length_a   1.000
_cell.length_b   1.000
_cell.length_c   1.000
_cell.angle_alpha   90.00
_cell.angle_beta   90.00
_cell.angle_gamma   90.00
#
_symmetry.space_group_name_H-M   'P 1'
#
loop_
_entity.id
_entity.type
_entity.pdbx_description
1 polymer ?
#
loop_
_entity_poly.entity_id
_entity_poly.type
_entity_poly.pdbx_seq_one_letter_code
_entity_poly.pdbx_strand_id
1 'polypeptide(L)' 'MIDYLKEYITEEDFNVINYNFKDVDVNNFSYYEQNIREVLDYLKSIGVSNFKDILLYRKDICLKNLDI' A
#
# COMPACT_ATOMS: atom_id res chain seq x y z
N MET A 1 -7.39 2.86 9.51
CA MET A 1 -8.14 3.09 8.28
C MET A 1 -7.20 3.07 7.09
N ILE A 2 -7.55 2.35 6.03
CA ILE A 2 -6.66 2.19 4.87
C ILE A 2 -7.21 2.88 3.61
N ASP A 3 -8.20 3.75 3.77
CA ASP A 3 -8.84 4.42 2.64
C ASP A 3 -7.87 5.29 1.83
N TYR A 4 -6.76 5.73 2.44
CA TYR A 4 -5.75 6.51 1.72
C TYR A 4 -5.18 5.76 0.51
N LEU A 5 -5.25 4.42 0.51
CA LEU A 5 -4.76 3.63 -0.61
C LEU A 5 -5.52 3.94 -1.90
N LYS A 6 -6.74 4.46 -1.80
CA LYS A 6 -7.53 4.85 -2.97
C LYS A 6 -6.87 5.97 -3.76
N GLU A 7 -5.89 6.66 -3.20
CA GLU A 7 -5.13 7.68 -3.92
C GLU A 7 -4.13 7.05 -4.90
N TYR A 8 -3.84 5.75 -4.74
CA TYR A 8 -2.83 5.04 -5.55
C TYR A 8 -3.43 3.98 -6.44
N ILE A 9 -4.61 3.50 -6.14
CA ILE A 9 -5.28 2.42 -6.88
C ILE A 9 -6.74 2.80 -7.16
N THR A 10 -7.35 2.09 -8.11
CA THR A 10 -8.76 2.30 -8.41
C THR A 10 -9.62 1.78 -7.27
N GLU A 11 -10.88 2.20 -7.24
CA GLU A 11 -11.81 1.70 -6.23
C GLU A 11 -12.01 0.20 -6.37
N GLU A 12 -12.05 -0.31 -7.60
CA GLU A 12 -12.16 -1.75 -7.85
C GLU A 12 -10.98 -2.50 -7.24
N ASP A 13 -9.76 -2.01 -7.48
CA ASP A 13 -8.57 -2.63 -6.91
C ASP A 13 -8.56 -2.52 -5.38
N PHE A 14 -9.03 -1.38 -4.85
CA PHE A 14 -9.14 -1.21 -3.41
C PHE A 14 -10.07 -2.26 -2.80
N ASN A 15 -11.17 -2.55 -3.46
CA ASN A 15 -12.11 -3.56 -2.95
C ASN A 15 -11.45 -4.94 -2.88
N VAL A 16 -10.63 -5.28 -3.87
CA VAL A 16 -9.87 -6.53 -3.86
C VAL A 16 -8.89 -6.56 -2.70
N ILE A 17 -8.15 -5.46 -2.50
CA ILE A 17 -7.20 -5.34 -1.39
C ILE A 17 -7.92 -5.49 -0.05
N ASN A 18 -9.00 -4.75 0.11
CA ASN A 18 -9.75 -4.74 1.36
C ASN A 18 -10.32 -6.12 1.69
N TYR A 19 -10.74 -6.85 0.67
CA TYR A 19 -11.25 -8.22 0.84
C TYR A 19 -10.15 -9.18 1.30
N ASN A 20 -8.93 -9.00 0.77
CA ASN A 20 -7.82 -9.93 1.03
C ASN A 20 -6.99 -9.58 2.26
N PHE A 21 -7.01 -8.36 2.71
CA PHE A 21 -6.25 -7.94 3.89
C PHE A 21 -6.84 -8.60 5.13
N LYS A 22 -5.95 -9.13 5.98
CA LYS A 22 -6.32 -9.61 7.30
C LYS A 22 -6.28 -8.45 8.29
N ASP A 23 -6.79 -8.68 9.50
CA ASP A 23 -6.80 -7.63 10.53
C ASP A 23 -5.41 -7.07 10.79
N VAL A 24 -4.39 -7.95 10.80
CA VAL A 24 -3.01 -7.51 11.01
C VAL A 24 -2.55 -6.59 9.88
N ASP A 25 -2.96 -6.86 8.65
CA ASP A 25 -2.61 -6.00 7.51
C ASP A 25 -3.26 -4.63 7.65
N VAL A 26 -4.55 -4.62 7.97
CA VAL A 26 -5.28 -3.35 8.17
C VAL A 26 -4.63 -2.53 9.27
N ASN A 27 -4.28 -3.18 10.38
CA ASN A 27 -3.65 -2.49 11.50
C ASN A 27 -2.28 -1.92 11.11
N ASN A 28 -1.45 -2.70 10.43
CA ASN A 28 -0.12 -2.24 9.99
C ASN A 28 -0.23 -1.11 8.98
N PHE A 29 -1.12 -1.23 8.01
CA PHE A 29 -1.27 -0.22 6.98
C PHE A 29 -1.89 1.06 7.52
N SER A 30 -2.69 0.96 8.58
CA SER A 30 -3.21 2.15 9.27
C SER A 30 -2.13 2.82 10.10
N TYR A 31 -1.38 2.04 10.85
CA TYR A 31 -0.36 2.56 11.76
C TYR A 31 0.81 3.20 11.01
N TYR A 32 1.24 2.59 9.92
CA TYR A 32 2.40 3.05 9.15
C TYR A 32 2.02 3.86 7.92
N GLU A 33 0.87 4.51 7.95
CA GLU A 33 0.37 5.25 6.79
C GLU A 33 1.42 6.18 6.17
N GLN A 34 2.10 6.98 7.01
CA GLN A 34 3.07 7.94 6.50
C GLN A 34 4.20 7.24 5.75
N ASN A 35 4.73 6.18 6.33
CA ASN A 35 5.81 5.43 5.70
C ASN A 35 5.35 4.79 4.38
N ILE A 36 4.15 4.23 4.38
CA ILE A 36 3.62 3.57 3.19
C ILE A 36 3.37 4.58 2.08
N ARG A 37 2.84 5.77 2.42
CA ARG A 37 2.68 6.84 1.44
C ARG A 37 4.01 7.22 0.82
N GLU A 38 5.07 7.34 1.61
CA GLU A 38 6.39 7.68 1.11
C GLU A 38 6.91 6.62 0.14
N VAL A 39 6.73 5.34 0.48
CA VAL A 39 7.15 4.24 -0.41
C VAL A 39 6.37 4.28 -1.72
N LEU A 40 5.04 4.39 -1.65
CA LEU A 40 4.21 4.39 -2.84
C LEU A 40 4.47 5.63 -3.71
N ASP A 41 4.66 6.78 -3.09
CA ASP A 41 5.00 7.99 -3.84
C ASP A 41 6.34 7.85 -4.54
N TYR A 42 7.33 7.26 -3.88
CA TYR A 42 8.63 7.01 -4.48
C TYR A 42 8.50 6.06 -5.67
N LEU A 43 7.81 4.94 -5.49
CA LEU A 43 7.61 3.97 -6.56
C LEU A 43 6.89 4.59 -7.75
N LYS A 44 5.89 5.42 -7.48
CA LYS A 44 5.17 6.12 -8.53
C LYS A 44 6.11 7.06 -9.29
N SER A 45 7.01 7.73 -8.59
CA SER A 45 7.94 8.68 -9.21
C SER A 45 8.92 8.01 -10.15
N ILE A 46 9.23 6.74 -9.95
CA ILE A 46 10.14 5.99 -10.82
C ILE A 46 9.40 5.12 -11.85
N GLY A 47 8.08 5.32 -11.99
CA GLY A 47 7.31 4.69 -13.06
C GLY A 47 6.63 3.38 -12.71
N VAL A 48 6.63 2.98 -11.45
CA VAL A 48 5.91 1.77 -11.02
C VAL A 48 4.40 2.06 -11.04
N SER A 49 3.61 1.12 -11.58
CA SER A 49 2.17 1.30 -11.69
C SER A 49 1.35 0.09 -11.20
N ASN A 50 1.99 -1.05 -10.91
CA ASN A 50 1.27 -2.27 -10.51
C ASN A 50 1.06 -2.33 -8.99
N PHE A 51 0.52 -1.26 -8.42
CA PHE A 51 0.37 -1.15 -6.96
C PHE A 51 -0.55 -2.22 -6.37
N LYS A 52 -1.59 -2.64 -7.10
CA LYS A 52 -2.46 -3.69 -6.60
C LYS A 52 -1.67 -4.96 -6.29
N ASP A 53 -0.82 -5.38 -7.22
CA ASP A 53 -0.02 -6.58 -7.03
C ASP A 53 0.98 -6.43 -5.89
N ILE A 54 1.60 -5.26 -5.77
CA ILE A 54 2.53 -4.98 -4.68
C ILE A 54 1.80 -5.08 -3.33
N LEU A 55 0.63 -4.49 -3.24
CA LEU A 55 -0.14 -4.49 -2.00
C LEU A 55 -0.65 -5.88 -1.64
N LEU A 56 -0.90 -6.73 -2.63
CA LEU A 56 -1.36 -8.10 -2.37
C LEU A 56 -0.22 -9.06 -2.06
N TYR A 57 0.89 -8.95 -2.79
CA TYR A 57 1.93 -9.98 -2.77
C TYR A 57 3.27 -9.52 -2.21
N ARG A 58 3.48 -8.22 -2.11
CA ARG A 58 4.75 -7.65 -1.65
C ARG A 58 4.53 -6.55 -0.63
N LYS A 59 3.71 -6.84 0.38
CA LYS A 59 3.46 -5.88 1.48
C LYS A 59 4.74 -5.51 2.20
N ASP A 60 5.74 -6.40 2.18
CA ASP A 60 7.04 -6.15 2.78
C ASP A 60 7.70 -4.90 2.21
N ILE A 61 7.55 -4.67 0.91
CA ILE A 61 8.12 -3.49 0.25
C ILE A 61 7.48 -2.22 0.83
N CYS A 62 6.16 -2.24 1.01
CA CYS A 62 5.42 -1.08 1.51
C CYS A 62 5.77 -0.73 2.96
N LEU A 63 6.13 -1.75 3.75
CA LEU A 63 6.43 -1.58 5.16
C LEU A 63 7.92 -1.32 5.43
N LYS A 64 8.72 -1.27 4.37
CA LYS A 64 10.15 -1.01 4.50
C LYS A 64 10.42 0.44 4.82
N ASN A 65 11.43 0.66 5.65
CA ASN A 65 11.87 2.01 5.95
C ASN A 65 12.78 2.52 4.82
N LEU A 66 12.45 3.67 4.25
CA LEU A 66 13.23 4.26 3.17
C LEU A 66 14.54 4.89 3.63
N ASP A 67 14.75 4.99 4.92
CA ASP A 67 15.94 5.65 5.49
C ASP A 67 17.15 4.74 5.59
N ILE A 68 17.06 3.55 5.07
CA ILE A 68 18.17 2.59 5.14
C ILE A 68 19.24 2.93 4.13
#